data_28f44f1707883f56a9aab442e8d3a969
#
_entry.id   28f44f1707883f56a9aab442e8d3a969
#
_cell.length_a   1.000
_cell.length_b   1.000
_cell.length_c   1.000
_cell.angle_alpha   90.00
_cell.angle_beta   90.00
_cell.angle_gamma   90.00
#
_symmetry.space_group_name_H-M   'P 1'
#
loop_
_entity.id
_entity.type
_entity.pdbx_description
1 polymer ?
#
loop_
_entity_poly.entity_id
_entity_poly.type
_entity_poly.pdbx_seq_one_letter_code
_entity_poly.pdbx_strand_id
1 'polypeptide(L)'
;MIQKKGQTPHYRPVPRRFRRQRLLIIGCGDVGQRVVRQLHHGWQVVGVARSDETLQRIRTAGALAMQADDAHRLARWATHILHAAPPASRDGEVTDRLTRRWLQALARARGQRARTTSRPGRAHRLGARSAAALLAVPAPATQARSRSQHAPAPRLVYLSTTGVYGDRGGAFTRETDTLQPLTDRARRRVDAERQVRFGIHRPDGSNAGSPRADSPHADSTRSDSAHRDGARVSGARHRRLQPPPLPAIVLRVPGIYAADRLPVERLRQQVPALVPADDVITNHIHADDLARIARTALLRGPRQRVINAVDDSQMTLGDYLDQVADRLGLPRPPRHSRAELTQTLSEVRMSFMRESRRLDTRRLKRELRVRLQWPTVAEFLARAPI
;
A
#
# COMPACT_ATOMS: atom_id res chain seq x y z
N MET A 1 -17.92 -35.01 53.33
CA MET A 1 -17.37 -33.81 52.67
C MET A 1 -16.76 -34.22 51.35
N ILE A 2 -17.46 -33.98 50.22
CA ILE A 2 -17.02 -34.34 48.89
C ILE A 2 -16.62 -33.01 48.20
N GLN A 3 -15.30 -32.84 47.99
CA GLN A 3 -14.79 -31.68 47.26
C GLN A 3 -15.14 -31.82 45.75
N LYS A 4 -15.99 -30.92 45.24
CA LYS A 4 -16.23 -30.75 43.80
C LYS A 4 -14.96 -30.18 43.19
N LYS A 5 -14.28 -30.95 42.33
CA LYS A 5 -13.20 -30.48 41.44
C LYS A 5 -13.75 -29.40 40.53
N GLY A 6 -13.16 -28.19 40.61
CA GLY A 6 -13.51 -27.03 39.78
C GLY A 6 -13.30 -27.35 38.30
N GLN A 7 -14.36 -27.28 37.52
CA GLN A 7 -14.31 -27.25 36.06
C GLN A 7 -13.74 -25.91 35.62
N THR A 8 -12.58 -25.91 35.00
CA THR A 8 -12.01 -24.76 34.30
C THR A 8 -13.00 -24.34 33.20
N PRO A 9 -13.45 -23.09 33.16
CA PRO A 9 -14.38 -22.64 32.15
C PRO A 9 -13.73 -22.75 30.75
N HIS A 10 -14.29 -23.61 29.90
CA HIS A 10 -13.89 -23.71 28.51
C HIS A 10 -14.30 -22.42 27.77
N TYR A 11 -13.37 -21.48 27.63
CA TYR A 11 -13.54 -20.28 26.84
C TYR A 11 -13.72 -20.66 25.35
N ARG A 12 -14.96 -20.71 24.88
CA ARG A 12 -15.22 -20.85 23.45
C ARG A 12 -14.79 -19.58 22.74
N PRO A 13 -13.91 -19.66 21.73
CA PRO A 13 -13.51 -18.45 20.99
C PRO A 13 -14.71 -17.81 20.32
N VAL A 14 -14.88 -16.50 20.54
CA VAL A 14 -15.95 -15.71 19.95
C VAL A 14 -15.99 -15.90 18.42
N PRO A 15 -17.16 -16.23 17.83
CA PRO A 15 -17.28 -16.40 16.38
C PRO A 15 -16.73 -15.21 15.61
N ARG A 16 -16.13 -15.43 14.41
CA ARG A 16 -15.44 -14.39 13.62
C ARG A 16 -16.30 -13.15 13.37
N ARG A 17 -17.61 -13.31 13.18
CA ARG A 17 -18.56 -12.22 12.96
C ARG A 17 -18.68 -11.22 14.13
N PHE A 18 -18.33 -11.63 15.35
CA PHE A 18 -18.37 -10.79 16.54
C PHE A 18 -16.99 -10.25 16.94
N ARG A 19 -15.91 -10.60 16.21
CA ARG A 19 -14.58 -10.06 16.49
C ARG A 19 -14.47 -8.67 15.92
N ARG A 20 -14.14 -7.70 16.76
CA ARG A 20 -13.86 -6.32 16.32
C ARG A 20 -12.77 -6.33 15.25
N GLN A 21 -12.97 -5.56 14.19
CA GLN A 21 -11.97 -5.36 13.15
C GLN A 21 -10.84 -4.48 13.69
N ARG A 22 -9.59 -4.79 13.31
CA ARG A 22 -8.39 -4.14 13.84
C ARG A 22 -7.62 -3.50 12.71
N LEU A 23 -7.61 -2.16 12.70
CA LEU A 23 -6.92 -1.37 11.70
C LEU A 23 -5.63 -0.79 12.28
N LEU A 24 -4.53 -1.02 11.58
CA LEU A 24 -3.25 -0.36 11.80
C LEU A 24 -3.02 0.65 10.69
N ILE A 25 -2.81 1.92 11.06
CA ILE A 25 -2.51 3.01 10.11
C ILE A 25 -1.04 3.40 10.26
N ILE A 26 -0.22 3.04 9.29
CA ILE A 26 1.20 3.39 9.26
C ILE A 26 1.33 4.77 8.60
N GLY A 27 1.78 5.77 9.35
CA GLY A 27 1.77 7.16 8.93
C GLY A 27 0.37 7.78 9.02
N CYS A 28 -0.19 7.82 10.24
CA CYS A 28 -1.51 8.36 10.51
C CYS A 28 -1.48 9.91 10.55
N GLY A 29 -1.17 10.52 9.39
CA GLY A 29 -1.32 11.96 9.15
C GLY A 29 -2.78 12.33 8.86
N ASP A 30 -3.00 13.44 8.13
CA ASP A 30 -4.33 13.98 7.84
C ASP A 30 -5.28 12.93 7.23
N VAL A 31 -4.89 12.28 6.13
CA VAL A 31 -5.74 11.26 5.47
C VAL A 31 -6.06 10.09 6.42
N GLY A 32 -5.06 9.63 7.19
CA GLY A 32 -5.26 8.57 8.19
C GLY A 32 -6.28 8.96 9.26
N GLN A 33 -6.21 10.18 9.78
CA GLN A 33 -7.15 10.70 10.76
C GLN A 33 -8.56 10.86 10.19
N ARG A 34 -8.69 11.28 8.91
CA ARG A 34 -10.00 11.32 8.22
C ARG A 34 -10.59 9.92 8.05
N VAL A 35 -9.76 8.91 7.79
CA VAL A 35 -10.20 7.49 7.78
C VAL A 35 -10.72 7.08 9.15
N VAL A 36 -10.03 7.43 10.24
CA VAL A 36 -10.46 7.13 11.61
C VAL A 36 -11.86 7.70 11.89
N ARG A 37 -12.09 8.99 11.58
CA ARG A 37 -13.39 9.66 11.79
C ARG A 37 -14.52 9.03 10.95
N GLN A 38 -14.21 8.43 9.82
CA GLN A 38 -15.21 7.77 8.95
C GLN A 38 -15.49 6.30 9.31
N LEU A 39 -14.78 5.75 10.31
CA LEU A 39 -15.01 4.38 10.76
C LEU A 39 -16.10 4.32 11.84
N HIS A 40 -16.91 3.25 11.80
CA HIS A 40 -17.93 3.00 12.82
C HIS A 40 -17.31 2.46 14.12
N HIS A 41 -18.04 2.56 15.23
CA HIS A 41 -17.60 2.18 16.58
C HIS A 41 -17.14 0.71 16.75
N GLY A 42 -17.35 -0.15 15.78
CA GLY A 42 -16.92 -1.56 15.79
C GLY A 42 -15.44 -1.81 15.53
N TRP A 43 -14.65 -0.76 15.20
CA TRP A 43 -13.23 -0.88 14.88
C TRP A 43 -12.34 -0.59 16.09
N GLN A 44 -11.26 -1.33 16.21
CA GLN A 44 -10.11 -0.96 17.02
C GLN A 44 -9.07 -0.38 16.08
N VAL A 45 -8.70 0.88 16.26
CA VAL A 45 -7.76 1.57 15.38
C VAL A 45 -6.52 1.98 16.16
N VAL A 46 -5.35 1.67 15.59
CA VAL A 46 -4.06 2.18 16.06
C VAL A 46 -3.44 3.01 14.95
N GLY A 47 -3.20 4.28 15.22
CA GLY A 47 -2.50 5.20 14.35
C GLY A 47 -1.03 5.35 14.77
N VAL A 48 -0.13 5.25 13.79
CA VAL A 48 1.31 5.34 13.98
C VAL A 48 1.83 6.65 13.42
N ALA A 49 2.57 7.42 14.21
CA ALA A 49 3.22 8.67 13.81
C ALA A 49 4.57 8.83 14.51
N ARG A 50 5.32 9.87 14.12
CA ARG A 50 6.65 10.18 14.68
C ARG A 50 6.60 11.37 15.65
N SER A 51 5.81 12.40 15.34
CA SER A 51 5.73 13.61 16.17
C SER A 51 4.63 13.50 17.20
N ASP A 52 4.87 14.04 18.40
CA ASP A 52 3.90 14.05 19.51
C ASP A 52 2.64 14.82 19.17
N GLU A 53 2.76 15.92 18.43
CA GLU A 53 1.62 16.69 17.93
C GLU A 53 0.69 15.82 17.08
N THR A 54 1.25 15.00 16.15
CA THR A 54 0.45 14.08 15.33
C THR A 54 -0.15 12.98 16.18
N LEU A 55 0.56 12.46 17.20
CA LEU A 55 0.03 11.46 18.12
C LEU A 55 -1.16 12.01 18.92
N GLN A 56 -1.10 13.27 19.33
CA GLN A 56 -2.22 13.93 20.00
C GLN A 56 -3.43 14.05 19.05
N ARG A 57 -3.23 14.49 17.81
CA ARG A 57 -4.30 14.57 16.80
C ARG A 57 -4.93 13.19 16.50
N ILE A 58 -4.15 12.11 16.53
CA ILE A 58 -4.65 10.74 16.39
C ILE A 58 -5.60 10.38 17.55
N ARG A 59 -5.23 10.72 18.79
CA ARG A 59 -6.09 10.49 19.97
C ARG A 59 -7.39 11.28 19.87
N THR A 60 -7.30 12.56 19.49
CA THR A 60 -8.48 13.41 19.27
C THR A 60 -9.39 12.86 18.15
N ALA A 61 -8.82 12.21 17.14
CA ALA A 61 -9.61 11.56 16.09
C ALA A 61 -10.29 10.25 16.55
N GLY A 62 -10.03 9.77 17.78
CA GLY A 62 -10.66 8.57 18.36
C GLY A 62 -9.88 7.27 18.14
N ALA A 63 -8.59 7.32 17.83
CA ALA A 63 -7.74 6.14 17.69
C ALA A 63 -6.66 6.07 18.78
N LEU A 64 -6.16 4.85 19.05
CA LEU A 64 -4.97 4.69 19.87
C LEU A 64 -3.76 5.18 19.08
N ALA A 65 -2.91 5.99 19.72
CA ALA A 65 -1.70 6.53 19.12
C ALA A 65 -0.46 5.76 19.57
N MET A 66 0.45 5.46 18.64
CA MET A 66 1.69 4.74 18.92
C MET A 66 2.86 5.34 18.17
N GLN A 67 4.02 5.41 18.82
CA GLN A 67 5.27 5.80 18.19
C GLN A 67 5.72 4.79 17.12
N ALA A 68 6.40 5.30 16.09
CA ALA A 68 6.75 4.50 14.91
C ALA A 68 7.72 3.35 15.22
N ASP A 69 8.58 3.50 16.20
CA ASP A 69 9.62 2.51 16.52
C ASP A 69 9.06 1.24 17.14
N ASP A 70 8.00 1.32 17.92
CA ASP A 70 7.35 0.19 18.59
C ASP A 70 6.24 -0.48 17.76
N ALA A 71 5.72 0.22 16.79
CA ALA A 71 4.52 -0.16 16.08
C ALA A 71 4.64 -1.45 15.25
N HIS A 72 5.85 -1.88 14.87
CA HIS A 72 6.07 -3.14 14.16
C HIS A 72 5.59 -4.38 14.94
N ARG A 73 5.50 -4.28 16.29
CA ARG A 73 4.96 -5.34 17.17
C ARG A 73 3.48 -5.60 16.90
N LEU A 74 2.75 -4.60 16.36
CA LEU A 74 1.34 -4.70 16.01
C LEU A 74 1.06 -5.44 14.69
N ALA A 75 2.08 -5.84 13.95
CA ALA A 75 1.91 -6.59 12.72
C ALA A 75 1.07 -7.88 12.90
N ARG A 76 1.13 -8.51 14.07
CA ARG A 76 0.33 -9.70 14.42
C ARG A 76 -1.11 -9.36 14.83
N TRP A 77 -1.32 -8.16 15.32
CA TRP A 77 -2.61 -7.72 15.83
C TRP A 77 -3.57 -7.33 14.70
N ALA A 78 -3.09 -6.66 13.67
CA ALA A 78 -3.92 -6.06 12.62
C ALA A 78 -4.63 -7.11 11.75
N THR A 79 -5.90 -6.83 11.41
CA THR A 79 -6.67 -7.51 10.36
C THR A 79 -6.70 -6.69 9.07
N HIS A 80 -6.52 -5.38 9.20
CA HIS A 80 -6.44 -4.40 8.11
C HIS A 80 -5.26 -3.46 8.35
N ILE A 81 -4.62 -3.04 7.29
CA ILE A 81 -3.47 -2.14 7.35
C ILE A 81 -3.65 -1.06 6.28
N LEU A 82 -3.59 0.20 6.70
CA LEU A 82 -3.45 1.34 5.81
C LEU A 82 -2.00 1.85 5.91
N HIS A 83 -1.24 1.74 4.84
CA HIS A 83 0.11 2.28 4.79
C HIS A 83 0.08 3.60 4.03
N ALA A 84 0.07 4.71 4.77
CA ALA A 84 0.00 6.08 4.27
C ALA A 84 1.30 6.87 4.50
N ALA A 85 2.30 6.27 5.18
CA ALA A 85 3.57 6.93 5.39
C ALA A 85 4.31 7.15 4.06
N PRO A 86 4.98 8.30 3.87
CA PRO A 86 5.88 8.49 2.76
C PRO A 86 7.06 7.52 2.85
N PRO A 87 7.69 7.15 1.72
CA PRO A 87 8.91 6.37 1.74
C PRO A 87 9.99 7.04 2.59
N ALA A 88 10.71 6.25 3.39
CA ALA A 88 11.88 6.75 4.08
C ALA A 88 13.02 6.96 3.07
N SER A 89 13.63 8.15 3.08
CA SER A 89 14.78 8.44 2.26
C SER A 89 16.07 8.47 3.10
N ARG A 90 17.13 7.90 2.55
CA ARG A 90 18.50 8.34 2.76
C ARG A 90 18.99 8.86 1.41
N ASP A 91 19.88 9.82 1.42
CA ASP A 91 20.37 10.46 0.19
C ASP A 91 20.87 9.42 -0.82
N GLY A 92 20.42 9.56 -2.06
CA GLY A 92 20.79 8.68 -3.18
C GLY A 92 20.14 7.29 -3.19
N GLU A 93 19.31 6.91 -2.21
CA GLU A 93 18.69 5.59 -2.17
C GLU A 93 17.29 5.58 -2.80
N VAL A 94 17.08 4.70 -3.77
CA VAL A 94 15.78 4.49 -4.44
C VAL A 94 14.91 3.42 -3.78
N THR A 95 15.43 2.70 -2.78
CA THR A 95 14.71 1.64 -2.06
C THR A 95 13.90 2.20 -0.91
N ASP A 96 12.62 1.84 -0.81
CA ASP A 96 11.81 2.18 0.36
C ASP A 96 12.04 1.20 1.52
N ARG A 97 12.92 1.61 2.44
CA ARG A 97 13.24 0.82 3.65
C ARG A 97 12.07 0.71 4.63
N LEU A 98 11.20 1.72 4.69
CA LEU A 98 10.09 1.72 5.64
C LEU A 98 9.07 0.63 5.26
N THR A 99 8.62 0.60 4.02
CA THR A 99 7.72 -0.45 3.54
C THR A 99 8.35 -1.84 3.70
N ARG A 100 9.65 -1.97 3.38
CA ARG A 100 10.39 -3.24 3.55
C ARG A 100 10.39 -3.72 5.00
N ARG A 101 10.70 -2.83 5.97
CA ARG A 101 10.67 -3.16 7.41
C ARG A 101 9.30 -3.68 7.85
N TRP A 102 8.22 -3.01 7.43
CA TRP A 102 6.86 -3.40 7.76
C TRP A 102 6.46 -4.75 7.15
N LEU A 103 6.76 -4.97 5.89
CA LEU A 103 6.46 -6.23 5.22
C LEU A 103 7.25 -7.40 5.83
N GLN A 104 8.50 -7.18 6.26
CA GLN A 104 9.29 -8.17 7.00
C GLN A 104 8.64 -8.51 8.35
N ALA A 105 8.19 -7.51 9.11
CA ALA A 105 7.50 -7.74 10.38
C ALA A 105 6.21 -8.56 10.19
N LEU A 106 5.43 -8.24 9.14
CA LEU A 106 4.23 -9.00 8.77
C LEU A 106 4.53 -10.44 8.35
N ALA A 107 5.59 -10.66 7.59
CA ALA A 107 6.03 -12.01 7.17
C ALA A 107 6.47 -12.85 8.36
N ARG A 108 7.28 -12.29 9.26
CA ARG A 108 7.71 -12.97 10.52
C ARG A 108 6.50 -13.32 11.38
N ALA A 109 5.56 -12.41 11.54
CA ALA A 109 4.33 -12.62 12.31
C ALA A 109 3.48 -13.78 11.75
N ARG A 110 3.44 -13.96 10.44
CA ARG A 110 2.73 -15.07 9.76
C ARG A 110 3.48 -16.40 9.94
N GLY A 111 4.79 -16.42 9.79
CA GLY A 111 5.61 -17.62 9.97
C GLY A 111 5.57 -18.17 11.39
N GLN A 112 5.53 -17.30 12.42
CA GLN A 112 5.38 -17.72 13.82
C GLN A 112 4.00 -18.33 14.09
N ARG A 113 2.91 -17.82 13.50
CA ARG A 113 1.58 -18.42 13.64
C ARG A 113 1.51 -19.82 13.04
N ALA A 114 2.16 -20.04 11.90
CA ALA A 114 2.21 -21.36 11.26
C ALA A 114 2.92 -22.40 12.16
N ARG A 115 4.00 -22.00 12.84
CA ARG A 115 4.76 -22.89 13.75
C ARG A 115 4.00 -23.24 15.05
N THR A 116 3.21 -22.32 15.61
CA THR A 116 2.45 -22.57 16.84
C THR A 116 1.24 -23.48 16.61
N THR A 117 0.70 -23.52 15.40
CA THR A 117 -0.42 -24.42 15.05
C THR A 117 0.02 -25.82 14.62
N SER A 118 1.30 -26.01 14.28
CA SER A 118 1.85 -27.29 13.85
C SER A 118 2.62 -28.04 14.93
N ARG A 119 2.57 -27.62 16.19
CA ARG A 119 3.10 -28.42 17.29
C ARG A 119 2.11 -29.54 17.58
N PRO A 120 2.42 -30.83 17.26
CA PRO A 120 1.60 -31.94 17.70
C PRO A 120 1.66 -31.97 19.23
N GLY A 121 0.49 -32.09 19.85
CA GLY A 121 0.41 -32.33 21.29
C GLY A 121 1.33 -33.49 21.63
N ARG A 122 2.21 -33.28 22.62
CA ARG A 122 3.07 -34.32 23.18
C ARG A 122 2.13 -35.40 23.76
N ALA A 123 1.80 -36.41 22.95
CA ALA A 123 1.13 -37.58 23.43
C ALA A 123 2.08 -38.26 24.43
N HIS A 124 1.73 -38.24 25.70
CA HIS A 124 2.33 -39.06 26.71
C HIS A 124 2.21 -40.51 26.23
N ARG A 125 3.34 -41.14 25.90
CA ARG A 125 3.45 -42.59 25.77
C ARG A 125 3.32 -43.18 27.18
N LEU A 126 2.11 -43.55 27.54
CA LEU A 126 1.92 -44.56 28.58
C LEU A 126 1.77 -45.89 27.85
N GLY A 127 2.69 -46.79 28.14
CA GLY A 127 2.67 -48.15 27.63
C GLY A 127 1.49 -48.94 28.18
N ALA A 128 0.83 -49.67 27.31
CA ALA A 128 0.13 -50.91 27.69
C ALA A 128 0.16 -51.83 26.46
N ARG A 129 0.85 -52.95 26.62
CA ARG A 129 0.73 -54.14 25.77
C ARG A 129 -0.65 -54.75 26.02
N SER A 130 -1.41 -55.03 24.98
CA SER A 130 -2.25 -56.24 24.94
C SER A 130 -2.75 -56.46 23.51
N ALA A 131 -2.71 -57.74 23.16
CA ALA A 131 -3.10 -58.32 21.89
C ALA A 131 -4.61 -58.38 21.73
N ALA A 132 -5.08 -58.10 20.52
CA ALA A 132 -6.20 -58.79 19.85
C ALA A 132 -6.26 -58.33 18.40
N ALA A 133 -5.76 -59.13 17.48
CA ALA A 133 -6.10 -59.07 16.08
C ALA A 133 -7.51 -59.60 15.92
N LEU A 134 -8.35 -58.98 15.08
CA LEU A 134 -9.19 -59.58 14.04
C LEU A 134 -10.22 -58.58 13.49
N LEU A 135 -10.18 -58.46 12.16
CA LEU A 135 -11.29 -58.02 11.31
C LEU A 135 -11.83 -56.57 11.48
N ALA A 136 -11.22 -55.63 10.78
CA ALA A 136 -11.89 -54.37 10.41
C ALA A 136 -11.69 -54.11 8.92
N VAL A 137 -12.82 -54.12 8.20
CA VAL A 137 -12.98 -53.67 6.80
C VAL A 137 -12.47 -52.22 6.69
N PRO A 138 -11.63 -51.86 5.69
CA PRO A 138 -11.21 -50.47 5.54
C PRO A 138 -12.40 -49.65 5.06
N ALA A 139 -12.90 -48.77 5.92
CA ALA A 139 -13.80 -47.72 5.52
C ALA A 139 -13.07 -46.76 4.54
N PRO A 140 -13.76 -46.24 3.48
CA PRO A 140 -13.16 -45.35 2.52
C PRO A 140 -12.62 -44.13 3.27
N ALA A 141 -11.32 -43.88 3.11
CA ALA A 141 -10.65 -42.71 3.67
C ALA A 141 -11.24 -41.43 3.03
N THR A 142 -12.29 -40.93 3.67
CA THR A 142 -12.73 -39.57 3.43
C THR A 142 -11.58 -38.67 3.83
N GLN A 143 -10.78 -38.23 2.86
CA GLN A 143 -9.76 -37.22 3.04
C GLN A 143 -10.45 -35.96 3.56
N ALA A 144 -10.60 -35.86 4.89
CA ALA A 144 -10.92 -34.62 5.55
C ALA A 144 -9.77 -33.67 5.20
N ARG A 145 -9.97 -32.87 4.16
CA ARG A 145 -9.08 -31.75 3.81
C ARG A 145 -8.94 -30.93 5.09
N SER A 146 -7.85 -31.12 5.79
CA SER A 146 -7.42 -30.29 6.89
C SER A 146 -7.39 -28.86 6.37
N ARG A 147 -8.51 -28.14 6.53
CA ARG A 147 -8.56 -26.69 6.29
C ARG A 147 -7.58 -26.09 7.26
N SER A 148 -6.36 -25.84 6.78
CA SER A 148 -5.31 -25.16 7.53
C SER A 148 -5.93 -23.96 8.25
N GLN A 149 -5.97 -23.99 9.57
CA GLN A 149 -6.58 -22.96 10.42
C GLN A 149 -5.69 -21.69 10.49
N HIS A 150 -5.08 -21.32 9.37
CA HIS A 150 -4.29 -20.10 9.30
C HIS A 150 -5.24 -18.91 9.33
N ALA A 151 -5.07 -18.03 10.30
CA ALA A 151 -5.76 -16.74 10.30
C ALA A 151 -5.49 -16.04 8.95
N PRO A 152 -6.52 -15.50 8.29
CA PRO A 152 -6.34 -14.85 6.99
C PRO A 152 -5.31 -13.73 7.09
N ALA A 153 -4.53 -13.56 6.04
CA ALA A 153 -3.59 -12.45 5.93
C ALA A 153 -4.33 -11.12 6.05
N PRO A 154 -3.75 -10.10 6.71
CA PRO A 154 -4.36 -8.78 6.80
C PRO A 154 -4.55 -8.19 5.39
N ARG A 155 -5.62 -7.45 5.18
CA ARG A 155 -5.79 -6.62 4.00
C ARG A 155 -4.88 -5.41 4.10
N LEU A 156 -4.13 -5.12 3.05
CA LEU A 156 -3.21 -3.99 2.99
C LEU A 156 -3.67 -3.01 1.91
N VAL A 157 -3.82 -1.74 2.28
CA VAL A 157 -3.96 -0.62 1.34
C VAL A 157 -2.73 0.26 1.47
N TYR A 158 -2.07 0.52 0.36
CA TYR A 158 -0.90 1.38 0.26
C TYR A 158 -1.25 2.67 -0.50
N LEU A 159 -0.99 3.82 0.11
CA LEU A 159 -1.12 5.11 -0.56
C LEU A 159 0.17 5.45 -1.29
N SER A 160 0.17 5.27 -2.60
CA SER A 160 1.24 5.66 -3.52
C SER A 160 1.02 7.09 -4.03
N THR A 161 1.69 7.45 -5.10
CA THR A 161 1.53 8.75 -5.78
C THR A 161 1.35 8.57 -7.27
N THR A 162 0.67 9.51 -7.92
CA THR A 162 0.56 9.56 -9.39
C THR A 162 1.87 9.97 -10.06
N GLY A 163 2.84 10.55 -9.33
CA GLY A 163 4.18 10.83 -9.83
C GLY A 163 4.97 9.61 -10.30
N VAL A 164 4.52 8.38 -9.99
CA VAL A 164 5.12 7.15 -10.53
C VAL A 164 4.98 7.01 -12.04
N TYR A 165 4.02 7.71 -12.64
CA TYR A 165 3.83 7.70 -14.09
C TYR A 165 4.83 8.58 -14.86
N GLY A 166 5.39 9.62 -14.20
CA GLY A 166 6.18 10.66 -14.85
C GLY A 166 5.34 11.57 -15.75
N ASP A 167 5.98 12.24 -16.67
CA ASP A 167 5.30 13.05 -17.67
C ASP A 167 4.67 12.20 -18.78
N ARG A 168 3.50 12.62 -19.25
CA ARG A 168 2.74 11.97 -20.32
C ARG A 168 2.29 12.97 -21.40
N GLY A 169 2.80 14.19 -21.37
CA GLY A 169 2.39 15.24 -22.31
C GLY A 169 0.87 15.49 -22.33
N GLY A 170 0.21 15.33 -21.17
CA GLY A 170 -1.25 15.49 -21.08
C GLY A 170 -2.07 14.28 -21.55
N ALA A 171 -1.46 13.17 -21.97
CA ALA A 171 -2.17 11.99 -22.44
C ALA A 171 -2.93 11.26 -21.32
N PHE A 172 -4.00 10.53 -21.70
CA PHE A 172 -4.72 9.65 -20.79
C PHE A 172 -3.84 8.51 -20.32
N THR A 173 -3.79 8.31 -19.02
CA THR A 173 -2.91 7.36 -18.35
C THR A 173 -3.71 6.40 -17.48
N ARG A 174 -3.54 5.10 -17.72
CA ARG A 174 -4.20 4.01 -16.99
C ARG A 174 -3.29 3.39 -15.95
N GLU A 175 -3.87 2.64 -15.02
CA GLU A 175 -3.08 1.94 -13.98
C GLU A 175 -2.16 0.86 -14.53
N THR A 176 -2.40 0.39 -15.75
CA THR A 176 -1.58 -0.61 -16.47
C THR A 176 -0.43 -0.03 -17.24
N ASP A 177 -0.40 1.28 -17.45
CA ASP A 177 0.63 1.92 -18.24
C ASP A 177 2.00 1.87 -17.56
N THR A 178 3.04 1.85 -18.36
CA THR A 178 4.43 1.75 -17.89
C THR A 178 4.77 2.91 -16.95
N LEU A 179 5.45 2.61 -15.85
CA LEU A 179 5.88 3.61 -14.88
C LEU A 179 7.20 4.26 -15.35
N GLN A 180 7.25 5.59 -15.34
CA GLN A 180 8.39 6.39 -15.75
C GLN A 180 8.71 7.48 -14.71
N PRO A 181 9.08 7.09 -13.47
CA PRO A 181 9.29 8.04 -12.40
C PRO A 181 10.48 8.96 -12.69
N LEU A 182 10.27 10.26 -12.68
CA LEU A 182 11.30 11.26 -12.95
C LEU A 182 12.12 11.63 -11.71
N THR A 183 11.53 11.54 -10.51
CA THR A 183 12.17 11.93 -9.25
C THR A 183 12.52 10.71 -8.38
N ASP A 184 13.52 10.81 -7.51
CA ASP A 184 13.87 9.75 -6.55
C ASP A 184 12.72 9.44 -5.60
N ARG A 185 11.93 10.44 -5.22
CA ARG A 185 10.71 10.25 -4.45
C ARG A 185 9.72 9.33 -5.19
N ALA A 186 9.56 9.53 -6.50
CA ALA A 186 8.69 8.69 -7.32
C ALA A 186 9.29 7.29 -7.53
N ARG A 187 10.61 7.17 -7.72
CA ARG A 187 11.32 5.87 -7.80
C ARG A 187 11.15 5.05 -6.53
N ARG A 188 11.29 5.66 -5.36
CA ARG A 188 11.01 5.00 -4.06
C ARG A 188 9.55 4.54 -3.94
N ARG A 189 8.60 5.30 -4.48
CA ARG A 189 7.19 4.86 -4.51
C ARG A 189 6.99 3.65 -5.42
N VAL A 190 7.65 3.61 -6.57
CA VAL A 190 7.62 2.43 -7.46
C VAL A 190 8.18 1.20 -6.76
N ASP A 191 9.30 1.33 -6.05
CA ASP A 191 9.89 0.24 -5.26
C ASP A 191 8.92 -0.24 -4.16
N ALA A 192 8.30 0.68 -3.42
CA ALA A 192 7.30 0.34 -2.41
C ALA A 192 6.08 -0.38 -3.01
N GLU A 193 5.56 0.07 -4.17
CA GLU A 193 4.47 -0.63 -4.88
C GLU A 193 4.87 -2.06 -5.26
N ARG A 194 6.09 -2.27 -5.76
CA ARG A 194 6.61 -3.60 -6.09
C ARG A 194 6.69 -4.50 -4.85
N GLN A 195 7.26 -3.98 -3.76
CA GLN A 195 7.36 -4.72 -2.50
C GLN A 195 5.98 -5.11 -1.96
N VAL A 196 5.01 -4.19 -1.98
CA VAL A 196 3.65 -4.42 -1.49
C VAL A 196 2.91 -5.46 -2.34
N ARG A 197 3.07 -5.42 -3.65
CA ARG A 197 2.36 -6.30 -4.59
C ARG A 197 3.00 -7.68 -4.72
N PHE A 198 4.32 -7.76 -4.77
CA PHE A 198 5.04 -8.98 -5.11
C PHE A 198 5.89 -9.54 -3.96
N GLY A 199 5.94 -8.83 -2.83
CA GLY A 199 6.79 -9.20 -1.71
C GLY A 199 8.21 -8.62 -1.82
N ILE A 200 9.01 -8.92 -0.82
CA ILE A 200 10.39 -8.44 -0.74
C ILE A 200 11.27 -9.37 -1.54
N HIS A 201 11.68 -8.95 -2.73
CA HIS A 201 12.77 -9.62 -3.43
C HIS A 201 14.10 -9.32 -2.71
N ARG A 202 14.85 -10.37 -2.37
CA ARG A 202 16.28 -10.21 -2.16
C ARG A 202 16.87 -9.88 -3.55
N PRO A 203 17.75 -8.90 -3.67
CA PRO A 203 18.60 -8.82 -4.86
C PRO A 203 19.58 -9.99 -4.76
N ASP A 204 19.14 -11.17 -5.21
CA ASP A 204 20.09 -12.23 -5.57
C ASP A 204 20.81 -11.69 -6.79
N GLY A 205 22.13 -11.56 -6.70
CA GLY A 205 23.00 -11.03 -7.77
C GLY A 205 23.07 -11.96 -8.97
N SER A 206 21.94 -12.32 -9.57
CA SER A 206 21.86 -13.02 -10.83
C SER A 206 20.44 -12.89 -11.39
N ASN A 207 20.27 -12.01 -12.31
CA ASN A 207 19.45 -11.93 -13.52
C ASN A 207 18.86 -10.54 -13.72
N ALA A 208 19.70 -9.62 -14.16
CA ALA A 208 19.27 -8.58 -15.08
C ALA A 208 19.08 -9.25 -16.46
N GLY A 209 17.91 -9.84 -16.66
CA GLY A 209 17.46 -10.27 -17.98
C GLY A 209 17.13 -9.03 -18.79
N SER A 210 18.09 -8.46 -19.48
CA SER A 210 17.85 -7.56 -20.61
C SER A 210 17.04 -8.32 -21.67
N PRO A 211 16.05 -7.68 -22.31
CA PRO A 211 15.45 -8.27 -23.50
C PRO A 211 16.54 -8.42 -24.55
N ARG A 212 16.81 -9.65 -24.95
CA ARG A 212 17.67 -9.94 -26.10
C ARG A 212 17.01 -9.37 -27.34
N ALA A 213 17.71 -8.45 -27.99
CA ALA A 213 17.48 -8.13 -29.39
C ALA A 213 17.87 -9.36 -30.23
N ASP A 214 16.95 -9.80 -31.06
CA ASP A 214 17.19 -10.80 -32.07
C ASP A 214 18.25 -10.32 -33.07
N SER A 215 19.26 -11.12 -33.29
CA SER A 215 20.09 -11.06 -34.49
C SER A 215 20.46 -12.48 -34.93
N PRO A 216 20.39 -12.79 -36.23
CA PRO A 216 20.48 -14.16 -36.74
C PRO A 216 21.90 -14.55 -37.15
N HIS A 217 22.14 -15.88 -37.10
CA HIS A 217 23.12 -16.70 -37.82
C HIS A 217 24.62 -16.45 -37.67
N ALA A 218 25.29 -17.43 -37.13
CA ALA A 218 26.44 -18.09 -37.83
C ALA A 218 26.73 -19.48 -37.22
N ASP A 219 26.84 -20.40 -38.12
CA ASP A 219 27.13 -21.82 -38.03
C ASP A 219 28.61 -22.08 -37.64
N SER A 220 28.92 -23.12 -36.86
CA SER A 220 29.86 -24.18 -37.20
C SER A 220 30.47 -24.94 -36.02
N THR A 221 30.29 -26.27 -36.11
CA THR A 221 31.23 -27.38 -35.84
C THR A 221 31.78 -27.71 -34.46
N ARG A 222 31.34 -28.88 -34.02
CA ARG A 222 31.96 -30.02 -33.32
C ARG A 222 33.32 -29.86 -32.61
N SER A 223 33.38 -30.34 -31.35
CA SER A 223 34.23 -31.55 -31.06
C SER A 223 33.93 -32.09 -29.65
N ASP A 224 33.80 -33.41 -29.56
CA ASP A 224 33.68 -34.24 -28.37
C ASP A 224 34.92 -34.17 -27.48
N SER A 225 34.74 -34.21 -26.18
CA SER A 225 35.58 -35.00 -25.28
C SER A 225 34.89 -35.22 -23.94
N ALA A 226 34.65 -36.47 -23.64
CA ALA A 226 34.14 -36.97 -22.39
C ALA A 226 35.18 -36.84 -21.27
N HIS A 227 34.76 -36.30 -20.09
CA HIS A 227 35.38 -36.68 -18.83
C HIS A 227 34.28 -36.80 -17.74
N ARG A 228 34.10 -38.03 -17.28
CA ARG A 228 33.38 -38.37 -16.08
C ARG A 228 34.19 -37.89 -14.88
N ASP A 229 33.55 -37.12 -13.99
CA ASP A 229 33.94 -37.18 -12.59
C ASP A 229 32.78 -36.74 -11.68
N GLY A 230 32.70 -37.43 -10.58
CA GLY A 230 31.61 -37.52 -9.63
C GLY A 230 31.07 -36.19 -9.10
N ALA A 231 29.86 -35.82 -9.47
CA ALA A 231 29.10 -34.75 -8.83
C ALA A 231 28.54 -35.25 -7.53
N ARG A 232 29.19 -34.85 -6.42
CA ARG A 232 28.60 -34.89 -5.06
C ARG A 232 27.24 -34.21 -5.11
N VAL A 233 26.20 -34.95 -4.73
CA VAL A 233 24.85 -34.44 -4.48
C VAL A 233 24.96 -33.47 -3.28
N SER A 234 25.27 -32.22 -3.57
CA SER A 234 25.25 -31.15 -2.59
C SER A 234 23.80 -30.81 -2.27
N GLY A 235 23.47 -30.96 -1.02
CA GLY A 235 22.15 -30.87 -0.39
C GLY A 235 21.21 -29.84 -1.01
N ALA A 236 20.02 -30.30 -1.33
CA ALA A 236 18.87 -29.48 -1.64
C ALA A 236 18.66 -28.47 -0.47
N ARG A 237 19.22 -27.28 -0.64
CA ARG A 237 18.91 -26.16 0.27
C ARG A 237 17.40 -26.00 0.21
N HIS A 238 16.73 -26.36 1.28
CA HIS A 238 15.28 -26.14 1.44
C HIS A 238 15.01 -24.67 1.11
N ARG A 239 14.53 -24.43 -0.10
CA ARG A 239 14.05 -23.14 -0.54
C ARG A 239 12.92 -22.80 0.41
N ARG A 240 13.21 -21.99 1.45
CA ARG A 240 12.19 -21.54 2.38
C ARG A 240 11.12 -20.88 1.54
N LEU A 241 10.00 -21.56 1.37
CA LEU A 241 8.84 -21.02 0.66
C LEU A 241 8.52 -19.66 1.30
N GLN A 242 8.71 -18.61 0.52
CA GLN A 242 8.35 -17.28 0.97
C GLN A 242 6.82 -17.26 1.15
N PRO A 243 6.32 -16.68 2.25
CA PRO A 243 4.89 -16.59 2.41
C PRO A 243 4.30 -15.84 1.21
N PRO A 244 3.13 -16.26 0.70
CA PRO A 244 2.49 -15.62 -0.43
C PRO A 244 2.30 -14.11 -0.15
N PRO A 245 2.35 -13.26 -1.17
CA PRO A 245 2.19 -11.81 -1.01
C PRO A 245 0.88 -11.48 -0.29
N LEU A 246 0.85 -10.35 0.39
CA LEU A 246 -0.35 -9.88 1.07
C LEU A 246 -1.43 -9.53 0.05
N PRO A 247 -2.73 -9.68 0.39
CA PRO A 247 -3.81 -9.16 -0.44
C PRO A 247 -3.81 -7.62 -0.41
N ALA A 248 -2.97 -7.03 -1.24
CA ALA A 248 -2.70 -5.60 -1.24
C ALA A 248 -3.44 -4.85 -2.34
N ILE A 249 -3.81 -3.61 -2.05
CA ILE A 249 -4.33 -2.64 -3.00
C ILE A 249 -3.42 -1.42 -2.95
N VAL A 250 -3.02 -0.93 -4.12
CA VAL A 250 -2.26 0.31 -4.26
C VAL A 250 -3.21 1.40 -4.75
N LEU A 251 -3.30 2.50 -4.02
CA LEU A 251 -4.00 3.71 -4.44
C LEU A 251 -2.97 4.73 -4.89
N ARG A 252 -2.97 5.12 -6.17
CA ARG A 252 -2.14 6.19 -6.70
C ARG A 252 -2.87 7.51 -6.51
N VAL A 253 -2.31 8.34 -5.65
CA VAL A 253 -2.92 9.56 -5.12
C VAL A 253 -2.28 10.78 -5.77
N PRO A 254 -3.07 11.72 -6.32
CA PRO A 254 -2.61 12.98 -6.91
C PRO A 254 -2.43 14.07 -5.86
N GLY A 255 -2.58 15.34 -6.26
CA GLY A 255 -2.71 16.48 -5.37
C GLY A 255 -3.94 16.36 -4.48
N ILE A 256 -3.75 16.42 -3.17
CA ILE A 256 -4.86 16.32 -2.20
C ILE A 256 -5.28 17.73 -1.81
N TYR A 257 -6.57 18.05 -1.98
CA TYR A 257 -7.15 19.32 -1.54
C TYR A 257 -8.24 19.15 -0.48
N ALA A 258 -8.48 20.19 0.27
CA ALA A 258 -9.57 20.38 1.23
C ALA A 258 -9.56 21.87 1.64
N ALA A 259 -10.54 22.35 2.41
CA ALA A 259 -10.56 23.74 2.88
C ALA A 259 -9.27 24.14 3.62
N ASP A 260 -8.78 23.25 4.48
CA ASP A 260 -7.53 23.40 5.25
C ASP A 260 -6.24 23.09 4.46
N ARG A 261 -6.34 22.86 3.15
CA ARG A 261 -5.23 22.43 2.27
C ARG A 261 -5.15 23.20 0.96
N LEU A 262 -5.96 24.22 0.78
CA LEU A 262 -5.86 25.09 -0.37
C LEU A 262 -4.51 25.83 -0.38
N PRO A 263 -3.95 26.15 -1.54
CA PRO A 263 -2.64 26.78 -1.68
C PRO A 263 -2.64 28.28 -1.34
N VAL A 264 -3.29 28.65 -0.21
CA VAL A 264 -3.52 30.05 0.21
C VAL A 264 -2.21 30.82 0.33
N GLU A 265 -1.22 30.21 1.02
CA GLU A 265 0.07 30.86 1.24
C GLU A 265 0.83 31.07 -0.07
N ARG A 266 0.76 30.11 -1.00
CA ARG A 266 1.35 30.23 -2.33
C ARG A 266 0.74 31.44 -3.10
N LEU A 267 -0.58 31.62 -3.00
CA LEU A 267 -1.28 32.72 -3.65
C LEU A 267 -0.95 34.07 -3.00
N ARG A 268 -0.91 34.12 -1.67
CA ARG A 268 -0.50 35.34 -0.95
C ARG A 268 0.92 35.79 -1.29
N GLN A 269 1.83 34.83 -1.43
CA GLN A 269 3.22 35.09 -1.83
C GLN A 269 3.37 35.38 -3.32
N GLN A 270 2.29 35.37 -4.08
CA GLN A 270 2.28 35.60 -5.54
C GLN A 270 3.32 34.72 -6.27
N VAL A 271 3.48 33.47 -5.82
CA VAL A 271 4.37 32.52 -6.49
C VAL A 271 3.85 32.24 -7.88
N PRO A 272 4.62 32.53 -8.94
CA PRO A 272 4.12 32.51 -10.31
C PRO A 272 3.67 31.11 -10.75
N ALA A 273 2.77 31.08 -11.73
CA ALA A 273 2.33 29.91 -12.47
C ALA A 273 2.80 29.99 -13.93
N LEU A 274 2.72 28.86 -14.64
CA LEU A 274 3.09 28.82 -16.06
C LEU A 274 2.06 29.56 -16.93
N VAL A 275 2.53 30.19 -18.03
CA VAL A 275 1.65 30.67 -19.10
C VAL A 275 0.85 29.51 -19.67
N PRO A 276 -0.35 29.72 -20.24
CA PRO A 276 -1.22 28.63 -20.73
C PRO A 276 -0.54 27.68 -21.72
N ALA A 277 0.36 28.19 -22.58
CA ALA A 277 1.09 27.39 -23.56
C ALA A 277 2.05 26.36 -22.93
N ASP A 278 2.59 26.66 -21.75
CA ASP A 278 3.56 25.81 -21.03
C ASP A 278 2.92 25.01 -19.88
N ASP A 279 1.63 25.24 -19.58
CA ASP A 279 0.99 24.73 -18.39
C ASP A 279 0.74 23.22 -18.47
N VAL A 280 0.57 22.60 -17.31
CA VAL A 280 0.47 21.14 -17.18
C VAL A 280 -0.90 20.72 -16.65
N ILE A 281 -1.42 19.65 -17.21
CA ILE A 281 -2.63 19.02 -16.68
C ILE A 281 -2.33 18.41 -15.32
N THR A 282 -3.08 18.84 -14.31
CA THR A 282 -2.98 18.32 -12.95
C THR A 282 -4.17 17.43 -12.61
N ASN A 283 -3.98 16.58 -11.61
CA ASN A 283 -5.03 15.72 -11.10
C ASN A 283 -5.20 15.97 -9.61
N HIS A 284 -6.42 15.83 -9.12
CA HIS A 284 -6.77 16.18 -7.75
C HIS A 284 -7.62 15.10 -7.10
N ILE A 285 -7.72 15.15 -5.78
CA ILE A 285 -8.68 14.39 -4.98
C ILE A 285 -8.97 15.13 -3.67
N HIS A 286 -10.22 15.23 -3.30
CA HIS A 286 -10.57 15.79 -2.00
C HIS A 286 -10.16 14.84 -0.86
N ALA A 287 -9.63 15.39 0.22
CA ALA A 287 -9.08 14.61 1.34
C ALA A 287 -10.08 13.64 1.97
N ASP A 288 -11.36 14.04 2.11
CA ASP A 288 -12.40 13.16 2.67
C ASP A 288 -12.82 12.07 1.69
N ASP A 289 -12.81 12.36 0.38
CA ASP A 289 -13.05 11.35 -0.63
C ASP A 289 -11.91 10.35 -0.72
N LEU A 290 -10.66 10.80 -0.59
CA LEU A 290 -9.51 9.89 -0.48
C LEU A 290 -9.62 8.97 0.74
N ALA A 291 -10.04 9.50 1.89
CA ALA A 291 -10.30 8.71 3.08
C ALA A 291 -11.42 7.68 2.85
N ARG A 292 -12.51 8.06 2.15
CA ARG A 292 -13.61 7.17 1.75
C ARG A 292 -13.14 6.07 0.80
N ILE A 293 -12.31 6.42 -0.19
CA ILE A 293 -11.69 5.47 -1.13
C ILE A 293 -10.83 4.46 -0.35
N ALA A 294 -9.94 4.95 0.52
CA ALA A 294 -9.05 4.10 1.34
C ALA A 294 -9.85 3.15 2.25
N ARG A 295 -10.88 3.65 2.94
CA ARG A 295 -11.80 2.84 3.76
C ARG A 295 -12.50 1.77 2.91
N THR A 296 -13.03 2.14 1.76
CA THR A 296 -13.71 1.21 0.86
C THR A 296 -12.75 0.13 0.35
N ALA A 297 -11.53 0.50 -0.01
CA ALA A 297 -10.49 -0.43 -0.43
C ALA A 297 -10.13 -1.42 0.68
N LEU A 298 -10.03 -0.97 1.94
CA LEU A 298 -9.81 -1.83 3.10
C LEU A 298 -10.93 -2.85 3.30
N LEU A 299 -12.18 -2.44 3.10
CA LEU A 299 -13.35 -3.28 3.39
C LEU A 299 -13.65 -4.29 2.28
N ARG A 300 -13.71 -3.84 1.05
CA ARG A 300 -14.23 -4.61 -0.09
C ARG A 300 -13.40 -4.54 -1.38
N GLY A 301 -12.28 -3.81 -1.37
CA GLY A 301 -11.47 -3.67 -2.59
C GLY A 301 -10.96 -5.01 -3.13
N PRO A 302 -10.81 -5.15 -4.46
CA PRO A 302 -10.27 -6.34 -5.08
C PRO A 302 -8.79 -6.52 -4.70
N ARG A 303 -8.37 -7.78 -4.56
CA ARG A 303 -7.00 -8.10 -4.17
C ARG A 303 -6.03 -7.84 -5.33
N GLN A 304 -4.79 -7.43 -5.01
CA GLN A 304 -3.70 -7.25 -5.99
C GLN A 304 -4.07 -6.23 -7.09
N ARG A 305 -4.72 -5.13 -6.70
CA ARG A 305 -5.13 -4.08 -7.62
C ARG A 305 -4.33 -2.79 -7.41
N VAL A 306 -4.14 -2.08 -8.52
CA VAL A 306 -3.72 -0.68 -8.52
C VAL A 306 -4.90 0.15 -9.01
N ILE A 307 -5.19 1.26 -8.34
CA ILE A 307 -6.33 2.14 -8.63
C ILE A 307 -5.88 3.59 -8.55
N ASN A 308 -6.18 4.38 -9.56
CA ASN A 308 -6.02 5.82 -9.52
C ASN A 308 -7.09 6.42 -8.61
N ALA A 309 -6.67 7.01 -7.50
CA ALA A 309 -7.58 7.66 -6.53
C ALA A 309 -7.68 9.15 -6.84
N VAL A 310 -8.37 9.48 -7.92
CA VAL A 310 -8.49 10.84 -8.45
C VAL A 310 -9.95 11.23 -8.63
N ASP A 311 -10.24 12.52 -8.58
CA ASP A 311 -11.55 13.08 -8.92
C ASP A 311 -11.73 13.24 -10.44
N ASP A 312 -12.80 13.88 -10.86
CA ASP A 312 -13.13 14.09 -12.26
C ASP A 312 -12.63 15.45 -12.80
N SER A 313 -11.85 16.18 -12.00
CA SER A 313 -11.27 17.45 -12.44
C SER A 313 -10.29 17.23 -13.57
N GLN A 314 -10.48 17.99 -14.65
CA GLN A 314 -9.56 18.05 -15.78
C GLN A 314 -9.19 19.51 -15.99
N MET A 315 -8.12 19.96 -15.35
CA MET A 315 -7.69 21.35 -15.39
C MET A 315 -6.17 21.45 -15.41
N THR A 316 -5.66 22.59 -15.82
CA THR A 316 -4.23 22.90 -15.68
C THR A 316 -3.91 23.32 -14.25
N LEU A 317 -2.63 23.36 -13.90
CA LEU A 317 -2.20 23.87 -12.60
C LEU A 317 -2.57 25.34 -12.43
N GLY A 318 -2.45 26.12 -13.49
CA GLY A 318 -2.80 27.52 -13.48
C GLY A 318 -4.30 27.75 -13.29
N ASP A 319 -5.15 27.00 -13.99
CA ASP A 319 -6.61 27.07 -13.80
C ASP A 319 -7.02 26.73 -12.37
N TYR A 320 -6.36 25.72 -11.76
CA TYR A 320 -6.58 25.37 -10.35
C TYR A 320 -6.26 26.55 -9.43
N LEU A 321 -5.12 27.20 -9.65
CA LEU A 321 -4.70 28.33 -8.83
C LEU A 321 -5.61 29.54 -9.00
N ASP A 322 -6.03 29.84 -10.24
CA ASP A 322 -6.95 30.94 -10.54
C ASP A 322 -8.31 30.72 -9.88
N GLN A 323 -8.90 29.52 -10.01
CA GLN A 323 -10.18 29.19 -9.36
C GLN A 323 -10.11 29.32 -7.82
N VAL A 324 -8.99 28.89 -7.21
CA VAL A 324 -8.80 29.06 -5.76
C VAL A 324 -8.63 30.53 -5.39
N ALA A 325 -7.86 31.30 -6.17
CA ALA A 325 -7.68 32.72 -5.94
C ALA A 325 -9.01 33.49 -6.00
N ASP A 326 -9.78 33.27 -7.07
CA ASP A 326 -11.10 33.89 -7.26
C ASP A 326 -12.06 33.56 -6.09
N ARG A 327 -12.09 32.29 -5.67
CA ARG A 327 -12.96 31.86 -4.56
C ARG A 327 -12.61 32.51 -3.23
N LEU A 328 -11.34 32.79 -3.00
CA LEU A 328 -10.83 33.39 -1.76
C LEU A 328 -10.69 34.92 -1.81
N GLY A 329 -11.03 35.54 -2.94
CA GLY A 329 -10.82 36.97 -3.14
C GLY A 329 -9.34 37.37 -3.12
N LEU A 330 -8.45 36.47 -3.53
CA LEU A 330 -7.01 36.71 -3.64
C LEU A 330 -6.62 37.07 -5.08
N PRO A 331 -5.54 37.84 -5.28
CA PRO A 331 -5.02 38.07 -6.62
C PRO A 331 -4.60 36.75 -7.28
N ARG A 332 -4.91 36.59 -8.57
CA ARG A 332 -4.40 35.47 -9.37
C ARG A 332 -2.86 35.53 -9.46
N PRO A 333 -2.16 34.40 -9.47
CA PRO A 333 -0.69 34.38 -9.56
C PRO A 333 -0.23 34.92 -10.92
N PRO A 334 0.91 35.63 -10.99
CA PRO A 334 1.49 36.06 -12.24
C PRO A 334 1.84 34.86 -13.13
N ARG A 335 1.85 35.06 -14.45
CA ARG A 335 2.12 34.03 -15.44
C ARG A 335 3.49 34.23 -16.06
N HIS A 336 4.31 33.21 -16.05
CA HIS A 336 5.66 33.20 -16.62
C HIS A 336 5.87 31.98 -17.51
N SER A 337 6.76 32.11 -18.47
CA SER A 337 7.18 30.99 -19.31
C SER A 337 7.95 29.94 -18.47
N ARG A 338 8.02 28.72 -18.97
CA ARG A 338 8.80 27.67 -18.34
C ARG A 338 10.28 28.02 -18.23
N ALA A 339 10.82 28.72 -19.23
CA ALA A 339 12.20 29.15 -19.23
C ALA A 339 12.52 30.11 -18.07
N GLU A 340 11.67 31.13 -17.86
CA GLU A 340 11.79 32.08 -16.76
C GLU A 340 11.65 31.39 -15.39
N LEU A 341 10.66 30.52 -15.23
CA LEU A 341 10.45 29.83 -13.96
C LEU A 341 11.58 28.86 -13.61
N THR A 342 12.24 28.27 -14.58
CA THR A 342 13.40 27.40 -14.34
C THR A 342 14.57 28.16 -13.72
N GLN A 343 14.70 29.46 -13.99
CA GLN A 343 15.75 30.32 -13.41
C GLN A 343 15.42 30.79 -11.99
N THR A 344 14.13 30.89 -11.65
CA THR A 344 13.69 31.55 -10.40
C THR A 344 13.15 30.59 -9.33
N LEU A 345 12.62 29.44 -9.71
CA LEU A 345 12.03 28.49 -8.79
C LEU A 345 12.99 27.34 -8.44
N SER A 346 12.85 26.84 -7.20
CA SER A 346 13.59 25.64 -6.76
C SER A 346 13.21 24.41 -7.60
N GLU A 347 14.17 23.49 -7.76
CA GLU A 347 14.00 22.21 -8.46
C GLU A 347 12.76 21.41 -7.96
N VAL A 348 12.50 21.46 -6.65
CA VAL A 348 11.35 20.81 -6.04
C VAL A 348 10.02 21.41 -6.56
N ARG A 349 9.93 22.74 -6.64
CA ARG A 349 8.74 23.42 -7.19
C ARG A 349 8.59 23.15 -8.68
N MET A 350 9.68 23.21 -9.44
CA MET A 350 9.68 22.89 -10.87
C MET A 350 9.27 21.46 -11.17
N SER A 351 9.61 20.50 -10.30
CA SER A 351 9.25 19.09 -10.50
C SER A 351 7.73 18.86 -10.61
N PHE A 352 6.91 19.67 -9.93
CA PHE A 352 5.45 19.62 -10.02
C PHE A 352 4.89 20.23 -11.31
N MET A 353 5.67 21.08 -11.98
CA MET A 353 5.30 21.78 -13.23
C MET A 353 5.84 21.07 -14.48
N ARG A 354 6.51 19.92 -14.33
CA ARG A 354 7.10 19.16 -15.45
C ARG A 354 6.29 17.96 -15.88
N GLU A 355 5.27 17.57 -15.11
CA GLU A 355 4.54 16.34 -15.35
C GLU A 355 3.08 16.64 -15.70
N SER A 356 2.70 16.40 -16.94
CA SER A 356 1.35 16.61 -17.48
C SER A 356 0.72 15.27 -17.83
N ARG A 357 -0.46 14.95 -17.29
CA ARG A 357 -1.21 13.70 -17.57
C ARG A 357 -2.66 13.79 -17.15
N ARG A 358 -3.53 13.04 -17.83
CA ARG A 358 -4.92 12.80 -17.42
C ARG A 358 -5.06 11.37 -16.91
N LEU A 359 -5.63 11.18 -15.73
CA LEU A 359 -5.71 9.86 -15.12
C LEU A 359 -7.08 9.23 -15.32
N ASP A 360 -7.08 7.96 -15.71
CA ASP A 360 -8.30 7.17 -15.89
C ASP A 360 -8.91 6.81 -14.53
N THR A 361 -10.21 7.11 -14.35
CA THR A 361 -10.97 6.87 -13.11
C THR A 361 -11.87 5.62 -13.19
N ARG A 362 -11.86 4.88 -14.30
CA ARG A 362 -12.80 3.76 -14.53
C ARG A 362 -12.70 2.68 -13.46
N ARG A 363 -11.50 2.33 -12.99
CA ARG A 363 -11.34 1.34 -11.91
C ARG A 363 -11.91 1.82 -10.60
N LEU A 364 -11.68 3.08 -10.23
CA LEU A 364 -12.27 3.68 -9.04
C LEU A 364 -13.79 3.56 -9.06
N LYS A 365 -14.42 3.94 -10.19
CA LYS A 365 -15.88 3.96 -10.34
C LYS A 365 -16.49 2.56 -10.46
N ARG A 366 -15.89 1.66 -11.24
CA ARG A 366 -16.46 0.34 -11.53
C ARG A 366 -16.08 -0.74 -10.52
N GLU A 367 -14.85 -0.77 -10.03
CA GLU A 367 -14.36 -1.82 -9.14
C GLU A 367 -14.57 -1.46 -7.66
N LEU A 368 -14.24 -0.23 -7.22
CA LEU A 368 -14.52 0.22 -5.85
C LEU A 368 -15.93 0.77 -5.66
N ARG A 369 -16.59 1.22 -6.73
CA ARG A 369 -17.96 1.79 -6.70
C ARG A 369 -18.09 2.90 -5.65
N VAL A 370 -17.10 3.78 -5.59
CA VAL A 370 -17.12 4.95 -4.69
C VAL A 370 -17.76 6.11 -5.43
N ARG A 371 -18.78 6.71 -4.82
CA ARG A 371 -19.28 8.03 -5.24
C ARG A 371 -18.50 9.08 -4.47
N LEU A 372 -17.88 10.00 -5.22
CA LEU A 372 -17.18 11.14 -4.65
C LEU A 372 -18.19 12.15 -4.11
N GLN A 373 -17.91 12.73 -2.95
CA GLN A 373 -18.67 13.84 -2.41
C GLN A 373 -18.36 15.12 -3.17
N TRP A 374 -17.11 15.21 -3.59
CA TRP A 374 -16.57 16.31 -4.36
C TRP A 374 -16.03 15.78 -5.68
N PRO A 375 -16.91 15.60 -6.69
CA PRO A 375 -16.49 15.05 -7.98
C PRO A 375 -15.46 15.92 -8.69
N THR A 376 -15.49 17.24 -8.47
CA THR A 376 -14.53 18.18 -9.05
C THR A 376 -14.09 19.25 -8.06
N VAL A 377 -12.92 19.84 -8.28
CA VAL A 377 -12.45 21.02 -7.55
C VAL A 377 -13.44 22.17 -7.69
N ALA A 378 -13.98 22.41 -8.88
CA ALA A 378 -14.94 23.49 -9.11
C ALA A 378 -16.21 23.34 -8.23
N GLU A 379 -16.77 22.13 -8.15
CA GLU A 379 -17.92 21.87 -7.28
C GLU A 379 -17.60 22.08 -5.80
N PHE A 380 -16.40 21.68 -5.37
CA PHE A 380 -15.94 21.93 -4.01
C PHE A 380 -15.83 23.44 -3.72
N LEU A 381 -15.14 24.19 -4.57
CA LEU A 381 -14.97 25.62 -4.40
C LEU A 381 -16.31 26.37 -4.41
N ALA A 382 -17.26 25.94 -5.23
CA ALA A 382 -18.58 26.57 -5.30
C ALA A 382 -19.44 26.34 -4.04
N ARG A 383 -19.33 25.17 -3.39
CA ARG A 383 -20.28 24.73 -2.36
C ARG A 383 -19.71 24.60 -0.96
N ALA A 384 -18.38 24.46 -0.81
CA ALA A 384 -17.79 24.28 0.51
C ALA A 384 -17.76 25.60 1.30
N PRO A 385 -17.99 25.54 2.63
CA PRO A 385 -17.66 26.66 3.49
C PRO A 385 -16.13 26.77 3.61
N ILE A 386 -15.58 27.82 2.99
CA ILE A 386 -14.15 28.09 2.95
C ILE A 386 -13.90 29.47 3.52
#